data_dd3af154c4ece00afdc6ba1729266e1a
#
_entry.id   dd3af154c4ece00afdc6ba1729266e1a
#
_cell.length_a   1.000
_cell.length_b   1.000
_cell.length_c   1.000
_cell.angle_alpha   90.00
_cell.angle_beta   90.00
_cell.angle_gamma   90.00
#
_symmetry.space_group_name_H-M   'P 1'
#
loop_
_entity.id
_entity.type
_entity.pdbx_description
1 polymer ?
#
loop_
_entity_poly.entity_id
_entity_poly.type
_entity_poly.pdbx_seq_one_letter_code
_entity_poly.pdbx_strand_id
1 'polypeptide(L)'
;MDRGGGRPRLRVCLITEYFYPEDGGGTPAMLSELVRFLADQHPDLAVDVITSRNFYRSSGARPAPLENWDGVLIRRLSVPRSNRPSTALRLLAGLGFAAAATARLLLSHRYDLVLVGTNPPAAPAAAAALKWVRKTPYAYLVHDLYPDIAVGLGALRADGAVARFARWWQQRWLHGAARVTVLGRCMRNHLVTSYGLGEHRIEVVPNWTDVDAILPKPPQESGFRKRHGLRGFVVLYAGNIGDSQRLEDILGAAALLRDSHPQVSFVLAGDGNARDRIASQVAGRNLRNVVLLAPVPPQDYPDLLAAADASFVSLSPALDGLAVPSKFGNLLAAARPVIAVVPDASELSHVISEAECGVQVTPGEPQQLAFAVARLAEAEGLCHRMGANARRAAASRFTLRGSADQYYQLITSLARVPAGAEGRSGRPPSRHVSPGTQ
;
A
#
# COMPACT_ATOMS: atom_id res chain seq x y z
N MET A 1 -23.13 -31.12 27.53
CA MET A 1 -22.17 -31.95 26.79
C MET A 1 -22.56 -31.85 25.32
N ASP A 2 -22.05 -30.87 24.66
CA ASP A 2 -22.28 -30.72 23.20
C ASP A 2 -20.89 -30.79 22.52
N ARG A 3 -20.57 -31.96 21.98
CA ARG A 3 -19.38 -32.20 21.16
C ARG A 3 -19.76 -31.86 19.72
N GLY A 4 -19.93 -30.55 19.46
CA GLY A 4 -19.97 -30.07 18.10
C GLY A 4 -18.61 -30.32 17.44
N GLY A 5 -18.58 -31.27 16.50
CA GLY A 5 -17.39 -31.59 15.67
C GLY A 5 -17.05 -30.44 14.73
N GLY A 6 -16.59 -29.31 15.29
CA GLY A 6 -16.07 -28.18 14.52
C GLY A 6 -14.77 -28.63 13.79
N ARG A 7 -14.68 -28.33 12.51
CA ARG A 7 -13.43 -28.49 11.75
C ARG A 7 -12.30 -27.79 12.51
N PRO A 8 -11.09 -28.36 12.58
CA PRO A 8 -9.97 -27.73 13.25
C PRO A 8 -9.73 -26.34 12.61
N ARG A 9 -9.70 -25.29 13.42
CA ARG A 9 -9.43 -23.92 12.98
C ARG A 9 -8.03 -23.83 12.41
N LEU A 10 -7.89 -23.27 11.20
CA LEU A 10 -6.60 -22.92 10.62
C LEU A 10 -5.95 -21.81 11.44
N ARG A 11 -4.73 -22.03 11.92
CA ARG A 11 -3.99 -21.06 12.72
C ARG A 11 -3.03 -20.26 11.85
N VAL A 12 -3.29 -18.98 11.73
CA VAL A 12 -2.53 -18.05 10.90
C VAL A 12 -1.84 -17.01 11.80
N CYS A 13 -0.58 -16.69 11.54
CA CYS A 13 0.13 -15.64 12.23
C CYS A 13 0.50 -14.52 11.25
N LEU A 14 0.05 -13.28 11.51
CA LEU A 14 0.54 -12.10 10.81
C LEU A 14 1.75 -11.51 11.54
N ILE A 15 2.83 -11.20 10.80
CA ILE A 15 4.00 -10.50 11.30
C ILE A 15 4.10 -9.14 10.61
N THR A 16 4.02 -8.08 11.40
CA THR A 16 4.20 -6.68 10.95
C THR A 16 4.69 -5.83 12.11
N GLU A 17 5.50 -4.78 11.83
CA GLU A 17 6.02 -3.93 12.93
C GLU A 17 4.93 -3.06 13.55
N TYR A 18 4.04 -2.50 12.72
CA TYR A 18 2.98 -1.60 13.17
C TYR A 18 1.61 -2.21 12.90
N PHE A 19 0.73 -2.09 13.86
CA PHE A 19 -0.61 -2.67 13.84
C PHE A 19 -1.53 -1.88 14.79
N TYR A 20 -2.80 -2.26 14.88
CA TYR A 20 -3.76 -1.69 15.83
C TYR A 20 -3.12 -1.43 17.23
N PRO A 21 -3.40 -0.31 17.89
CA PRO A 21 -4.36 0.75 17.56
C PRO A 21 -3.79 1.91 16.72
N GLU A 22 -2.90 1.65 15.77
CA GLU A 22 -2.39 2.66 14.84
C GLU A 22 -3.49 3.04 13.84
N ASP A 23 -4.03 4.25 13.97
CA ASP A 23 -5.15 4.78 13.17
C ASP A 23 -4.71 5.82 12.11
N GLY A 24 -3.41 6.11 12.03
CA GLY A 24 -2.84 7.11 11.12
C GLY A 24 -2.89 6.78 9.62
N GLY A 25 -3.65 5.75 9.21
CA GLY A 25 -3.76 5.28 7.84
C GLY A 25 -2.55 4.47 7.36
N GLY A 26 -2.52 4.16 6.05
CA GLY A 26 -1.47 3.36 5.42
C GLY A 26 -1.52 1.87 5.79
N THR A 27 -0.41 1.16 5.57
CA THR A 27 -0.32 -0.30 5.75
C THR A 27 -0.76 -0.81 7.13
N PRO A 28 -0.44 -0.14 8.27
CA PRO A 28 -0.89 -0.61 9.59
C PRO A 28 -2.41 -0.65 9.74
N ALA A 29 -3.11 0.40 9.34
CA ALA A 29 -4.57 0.47 9.40
C ALA A 29 -5.20 -0.59 8.49
N MET A 30 -4.70 -0.71 7.25
CA MET A 30 -5.18 -1.70 6.29
C MET A 30 -5.01 -3.13 6.80
N LEU A 31 -3.84 -3.51 7.33
CA LEU A 31 -3.64 -4.85 7.88
C LEU A 31 -4.53 -5.11 9.10
N SER A 32 -4.83 -4.08 9.90
CA SER A 32 -5.75 -4.19 11.02
C SER A 32 -7.19 -4.45 10.55
N GLU A 33 -7.65 -3.73 9.54
CA GLU A 33 -8.96 -3.95 8.90
C GLU A 33 -9.08 -5.37 8.30
N LEU A 34 -8.04 -5.80 7.57
CA LEU A 34 -7.98 -7.15 6.98
C LEU A 34 -8.12 -8.23 8.05
N VAL A 35 -7.29 -8.15 9.09
CA VAL A 35 -7.28 -9.17 10.16
C VAL A 35 -8.63 -9.20 10.89
N ARG A 36 -9.20 -8.04 11.18
CA ARG A 36 -10.51 -7.94 11.82
C ARG A 36 -11.61 -8.56 10.94
N PHE A 37 -11.62 -8.21 9.66
CA PHE A 37 -12.58 -8.76 8.70
C PHE A 37 -12.45 -10.29 8.58
N LEU A 38 -11.22 -10.81 8.46
CA LEU A 38 -10.98 -12.26 8.38
C LEU A 38 -11.43 -12.98 9.65
N ALA A 39 -11.15 -12.42 10.83
CA ALA A 39 -11.54 -13.03 12.10
C ALA A 39 -13.07 -13.03 12.32
N ASP A 40 -13.76 -11.99 11.86
CA ASP A 40 -15.21 -11.83 11.97
C ASP A 40 -15.97 -12.72 10.97
N GLN A 41 -15.55 -12.71 9.70
CA GLN A 41 -16.27 -13.38 8.63
C GLN A 41 -15.90 -14.86 8.44
N HIS A 42 -14.75 -15.30 8.97
CA HIS A 42 -14.24 -16.66 8.79
C HIS A 42 -13.94 -17.34 10.13
N PRO A 43 -14.97 -17.89 10.81
CA PRO A 43 -14.82 -18.53 12.14
C PRO A 43 -13.95 -19.80 12.12
N ASP A 44 -13.61 -20.34 10.94
CA ASP A 44 -12.67 -21.43 10.74
C ASP A 44 -11.19 -20.96 10.77
N LEU A 45 -10.93 -19.64 10.80
CA LEU A 45 -9.61 -19.07 11.02
C LEU A 45 -9.40 -18.67 12.48
N ALA A 46 -8.18 -18.90 12.98
CA ALA A 46 -7.68 -18.30 14.22
C ALA A 46 -6.46 -17.44 13.85
N VAL A 47 -6.58 -16.13 13.96
CA VAL A 47 -5.54 -15.19 13.55
C VAL A 47 -4.83 -14.63 14.77
N ASP A 48 -3.51 -14.85 14.85
CA ASP A 48 -2.61 -14.21 15.82
C ASP A 48 -1.80 -13.13 15.10
N VAL A 49 -1.43 -12.07 15.81
CA VAL A 49 -0.57 -11.00 15.27
C VAL A 49 0.66 -10.84 16.15
N ILE A 50 1.84 -10.83 15.52
CA ILE A 50 3.10 -10.44 16.17
C ILE A 50 3.50 -9.06 15.62
N THR A 51 3.57 -8.09 16.52
CA THR A 51 3.85 -6.67 16.18
C THR A 51 4.76 -6.03 17.23
N SER A 52 5.14 -4.77 17.04
CA SER A 52 5.89 -4.02 18.05
C SER A 52 4.96 -3.26 19.00
N ARG A 53 5.51 -2.81 20.16
CA ARG A 53 4.84 -1.87 21.06
C ARG A 53 5.03 -0.41 20.66
N ASN A 54 5.63 -0.18 19.50
CA ASN A 54 5.90 1.17 18.99
C ASN A 54 4.79 1.60 18.05
N PHE A 55 4.45 2.88 18.08
CA PHE A 55 3.60 3.50 17.06
C PHE A 55 4.45 4.10 15.94
N TYR A 56 3.91 4.11 14.75
CA TYR A 56 4.54 4.76 13.59
C TYR A 56 4.46 6.29 13.70
N ARG A 57 3.27 6.81 14.00
CA ARG A 57 2.99 8.25 14.04
C ARG A 57 2.54 8.75 15.40
N SER A 58 1.83 7.98 16.20
CA SER A 58 1.31 8.43 17.48
C SER A 58 2.37 8.45 18.57
N SER A 59 2.20 9.33 19.56
CA SER A 59 3.04 9.45 20.75
C SER A 59 2.32 8.96 22.03
N GLY A 60 1.24 8.20 21.87
CA GLY A 60 0.45 7.71 22.98
C GLY A 60 1.16 6.73 23.92
N ALA A 61 0.50 6.34 24.99
CA ALA A 61 1.00 5.31 25.91
C ALA A 61 1.23 3.98 25.18
N ARG A 62 2.36 3.31 25.49
CA ARG A 62 2.70 2.03 24.85
C ARG A 62 1.59 1.02 25.08
N PRO A 63 1.06 0.37 24.04
CA PRO A 63 0.01 -0.62 24.20
C PRO A 63 0.46 -1.83 25.00
N ALA A 64 -0.49 -2.59 25.55
CA ALA A 64 -0.22 -3.78 26.32
C ALA A 64 0.62 -4.81 25.53
N PRO A 65 1.50 -5.59 26.19
CA PRO A 65 2.32 -6.58 25.49
C PRO A 65 1.52 -7.75 24.93
N LEU A 66 0.35 -8.02 25.51
CA LEU A 66 -0.59 -9.04 25.07
C LEU A 66 -2.00 -8.47 25.14
N GLU A 67 -2.75 -8.63 24.08
CA GLU A 67 -4.14 -8.16 23.98
C GLU A 67 -4.96 -9.15 23.17
N ASN A 68 -6.20 -9.34 23.57
CA ASN A 68 -7.20 -10.04 22.77
C ASN A 68 -8.15 -8.97 22.19
N TRP A 69 -8.07 -8.75 20.90
CA TRP A 69 -8.87 -7.78 20.18
C TRP A 69 -9.92 -8.51 19.34
N ASP A 70 -11.14 -8.62 19.84
CA ASP A 70 -12.27 -9.28 19.16
C ASP A 70 -11.93 -10.70 18.65
N GLY A 71 -11.21 -11.50 19.44
CA GLY A 71 -10.79 -12.85 19.05
C GLY A 71 -9.45 -12.94 18.37
N VAL A 72 -8.83 -11.82 18.00
CA VAL A 72 -7.47 -11.74 17.47
C VAL A 72 -6.47 -11.58 18.61
N LEU A 73 -5.53 -12.51 18.73
CA LEU A 73 -4.51 -12.44 19.77
C LEU A 73 -3.29 -11.63 19.31
N ILE A 74 -3.16 -10.40 19.81
CA ILE A 74 -2.06 -9.49 19.48
C ILE A 74 -0.94 -9.63 20.49
N ARG A 75 0.24 -10.00 20.02
CA ARG A 75 1.48 -10.12 20.81
C ARG A 75 2.47 -9.03 20.42
N ARG A 76 2.73 -8.10 21.31
CA ARG A 76 3.58 -6.93 21.04
C ARG A 76 4.96 -7.10 21.61
N LEU A 77 5.96 -7.01 20.76
CA LEU A 77 7.37 -7.13 21.10
C LEU A 77 7.93 -5.79 21.62
N SER A 78 8.69 -5.84 22.70
CA SER A 78 9.42 -4.68 23.23
C SER A 78 10.76 -4.56 22.52
N VAL A 79 10.76 -3.90 21.37
CA VAL A 79 11.93 -3.69 20.50
C VAL A 79 12.19 -2.19 20.29
N PRO A 80 13.43 -1.78 19.92
CA PRO A 80 13.69 -0.39 19.54
C PRO A 80 12.82 0.05 18.36
N ARG A 81 12.49 1.34 18.28
CA ARG A 81 11.76 1.90 17.14
C ARG A 81 12.62 1.80 15.88
N SER A 82 12.03 1.33 14.77
CA SER A 82 12.69 1.36 13.46
C SER A 82 12.59 2.72 12.76
N ASN A 83 11.61 3.55 13.14
CA ASN A 83 11.49 4.93 12.62
C ASN A 83 12.52 5.87 13.30
N ARG A 84 13.80 5.72 12.92
CA ARG A 84 14.94 6.48 13.42
C ARG A 84 15.54 7.33 12.29
N PRO A 85 16.17 8.48 12.61
CA PRO A 85 16.83 9.33 11.60
C PRO A 85 17.98 8.62 10.87
N SER A 86 18.76 7.81 11.60
CA SER A 86 19.91 7.07 11.06
C SER A 86 19.48 5.77 10.39
N THR A 87 19.93 5.56 9.15
CA THR A 87 19.72 4.31 8.40
C THR A 87 20.28 3.08 9.12
N ALA A 88 21.45 3.19 9.77
CA ALA A 88 22.03 2.11 10.54
C ALA A 88 21.18 1.72 11.74
N LEU A 89 20.66 2.70 12.49
CA LEU A 89 19.75 2.45 13.62
C LEU A 89 18.41 1.83 13.15
N ARG A 90 17.89 2.21 11.99
CA ARG A 90 16.71 1.57 11.39
C ARG A 90 16.95 0.12 11.06
N LEU A 91 18.10 -0.19 10.45
CA LEU A 91 18.47 -1.57 10.13
C LEU A 91 18.64 -2.42 11.38
N LEU A 92 19.34 -1.92 12.41
CA LEU A 92 19.51 -2.63 13.70
C LEU A 92 18.17 -2.88 14.38
N ALA A 93 17.28 -1.90 14.41
CA ALA A 93 15.94 -2.05 14.98
C ALA A 93 15.12 -3.11 14.22
N GLY A 94 15.17 -3.08 12.87
CA GLY A 94 14.50 -4.08 12.03
C GLY A 94 15.03 -5.49 12.23
N LEU A 95 16.35 -5.68 12.36
CA LEU A 95 16.96 -6.96 12.70
C LEU A 95 16.57 -7.41 14.12
N GLY A 96 16.54 -6.50 15.09
CA GLY A 96 16.08 -6.77 16.43
C GLY A 96 14.61 -7.23 16.47
N PHE A 97 13.75 -6.59 15.68
CA PHE A 97 12.37 -7.04 15.51
C PHE A 97 12.30 -8.46 14.91
N ALA A 98 13.03 -8.70 13.82
CA ALA A 98 13.04 -10.01 13.17
C ALA A 98 13.54 -11.13 14.12
N ALA A 99 14.59 -10.88 14.90
CA ALA A 99 15.11 -11.83 15.89
C ALA A 99 14.08 -12.09 17.01
N ALA A 100 13.46 -11.06 17.58
CA ALA A 100 12.44 -11.19 18.60
C ALA A 100 11.18 -11.91 18.08
N ALA A 101 10.75 -11.60 16.85
CA ALA A 101 9.64 -12.28 16.19
C ALA A 101 9.96 -13.77 15.95
N THR A 102 11.18 -14.09 15.51
CA THR A 102 11.64 -15.48 15.33
C THR A 102 11.58 -16.25 16.66
N ALA A 103 12.15 -15.70 17.74
CA ALA A 103 12.10 -16.32 19.05
C ALA A 103 10.66 -16.54 19.51
N ARG A 104 9.81 -15.55 19.32
CA ARG A 104 8.39 -15.64 19.70
C ARG A 104 7.65 -16.71 18.91
N LEU A 105 7.88 -16.80 17.59
CA LEU A 105 7.29 -17.84 16.74
C LEU A 105 7.74 -19.24 17.17
N LEU A 106 9.02 -19.41 17.47
CA LEU A 106 9.57 -20.70 17.92
C LEU A 106 9.06 -21.12 19.29
N LEU A 107 8.66 -20.18 20.14
CA LEU A 107 8.07 -20.44 21.46
C LEU A 107 6.52 -20.55 21.41
N SER A 108 5.91 -20.25 20.29
CA SER A 108 4.45 -20.34 20.10
C SER A 108 4.03 -21.76 19.69
N HIS A 109 2.71 -22.01 19.74
CA HIS A 109 2.15 -23.22 19.11
C HIS A 109 2.47 -23.22 17.61
N ARG A 110 2.20 -24.33 16.95
CA ARG A 110 2.37 -24.45 15.51
C ARG A 110 1.30 -23.61 14.79
N TYR A 111 1.74 -22.85 13.82
CA TYR A 111 0.88 -22.17 12.84
C TYR A 111 0.84 -22.99 11.56
N ASP A 112 -0.31 -22.97 10.88
CA ASP A 112 -0.48 -23.59 9.57
C ASP A 112 0.09 -22.72 8.47
N LEU A 113 0.05 -21.38 8.66
CA LEU A 113 0.60 -20.39 7.73
C LEU A 113 1.07 -19.15 8.48
N VAL A 114 2.14 -18.53 7.98
CA VAL A 114 2.58 -17.20 8.39
C VAL A 114 2.34 -16.21 7.27
N LEU A 115 1.66 -15.10 7.54
CA LEU A 115 1.61 -13.91 6.69
C LEU A 115 2.68 -12.95 7.19
N VAL A 116 3.52 -12.42 6.31
CA VAL A 116 4.56 -11.48 6.70
C VAL A 116 4.59 -10.28 5.77
N GLY A 117 4.52 -9.07 6.34
CA GLY A 117 4.62 -7.83 5.60
C GLY A 117 6.05 -7.37 5.34
N THR A 118 6.19 -6.25 4.62
CA THR A 118 7.49 -5.60 4.31
C THR A 118 7.96 -4.63 5.39
N ASN A 119 7.22 -4.48 6.47
CA ASN A 119 7.56 -3.54 7.55
C ASN A 119 7.78 -4.26 8.89
N PRO A 120 9.02 -4.25 9.43
CA PRO A 120 10.24 -3.71 8.83
C PRO A 120 10.77 -4.59 7.68
N PRO A 121 11.66 -4.08 6.80
CA PRO A 121 12.16 -4.86 5.66
C PRO A 121 12.82 -6.21 6.01
N ALA A 122 13.27 -6.38 7.25
CA ALA A 122 13.85 -7.64 7.75
C ALA A 122 12.81 -8.64 8.30
N ALA A 123 11.53 -8.26 8.43
CA ALA A 123 10.49 -9.11 9.00
C ALA A 123 10.39 -10.51 8.34
N PRO A 124 10.55 -10.65 7.00
CA PRO A 124 10.49 -11.96 6.34
C PRO A 124 11.52 -12.96 6.83
N ALA A 125 12.61 -12.52 7.45
CA ALA A 125 13.62 -13.42 8.04
C ALA A 125 12.99 -14.30 9.13
N ALA A 126 12.04 -13.79 9.92
CA ALA A 126 11.36 -14.54 10.96
C ALA A 126 10.50 -15.67 10.38
N ALA A 127 9.74 -15.39 9.32
CA ALA A 127 8.93 -16.38 8.63
C ALA A 127 9.79 -17.45 7.92
N ALA A 128 10.89 -17.02 7.28
CA ALA A 128 11.86 -17.92 6.65
C ALA A 128 12.55 -18.85 7.67
N ALA A 129 12.93 -18.35 8.84
CA ALA A 129 13.49 -19.13 9.92
C ALA A 129 12.48 -20.19 10.43
N LEU A 130 11.21 -19.81 10.61
CA LEU A 130 10.16 -20.76 11.00
C LEU A 130 9.94 -21.84 9.94
N LYS A 131 9.92 -21.46 8.65
CA LYS A 131 9.83 -22.42 7.53
C LYS A 131 11.00 -23.41 7.60
N TRP A 132 12.21 -22.93 7.85
CA TRP A 132 13.39 -23.81 7.95
C TRP A 132 13.29 -24.81 9.11
N VAL A 133 12.89 -24.35 10.32
CA VAL A 133 12.86 -25.17 11.55
C VAL A 133 11.61 -26.06 11.62
N ARG A 134 10.43 -25.53 11.32
CA ARG A 134 9.13 -26.19 11.54
C ARG A 134 8.40 -26.58 10.26
N LYS A 135 8.95 -26.24 9.09
CA LYS A 135 8.34 -26.44 7.76
C LYS A 135 7.01 -25.69 7.60
N THR A 136 6.74 -24.70 8.44
CA THR A 136 5.55 -23.86 8.30
C THR A 136 5.66 -22.99 7.05
N PRO A 137 4.73 -23.04 6.09
CA PRO A 137 4.76 -22.17 4.91
C PRO A 137 4.52 -20.70 5.30
N TYR A 138 4.96 -19.78 4.45
CA TYR A 138 4.61 -18.37 4.61
C TYR A 138 4.22 -17.72 3.28
N ALA A 139 3.30 -16.77 3.36
CA ALA A 139 2.99 -15.84 2.29
C ALA A 139 3.63 -14.48 2.59
N TYR A 140 4.26 -13.88 1.57
CA TYR A 140 4.96 -12.62 1.71
C TYR A 140 4.12 -11.50 1.09
N LEU A 141 3.63 -10.57 1.94
CA LEU A 141 2.79 -9.44 1.57
C LEU A 141 3.68 -8.25 1.22
N VAL A 142 3.94 -8.05 -0.07
CA VAL A 142 4.82 -6.98 -0.55
C VAL A 142 4.00 -5.72 -0.82
N HIS A 143 3.98 -4.81 0.15
CA HIS A 143 3.39 -3.47 0.01
C HIS A 143 4.40 -2.47 -0.54
N ASP A 144 5.65 -2.59 -0.09
CA ASP A 144 6.78 -1.74 -0.49
C ASP A 144 7.98 -2.65 -0.79
N LEU A 145 8.59 -2.50 -1.97
CA LEU A 145 9.68 -3.38 -2.38
C LEU A 145 11.04 -2.81 -1.99
N TYR A 146 11.56 -3.23 -0.84
CA TYR A 146 12.92 -2.94 -0.41
C TYR A 146 13.89 -4.03 -0.89
N PRO A 147 15.16 -3.69 -1.23
CA PRO A 147 15.80 -2.37 -1.10
C PRO A 147 15.54 -1.42 -2.28
N ASP A 148 14.80 -1.82 -3.31
CA ASP A 148 14.69 -1.08 -4.57
C ASP A 148 14.09 0.32 -4.37
N ILE A 149 13.12 0.49 -3.45
CA ILE A 149 12.62 1.80 -3.06
C ILE A 149 13.74 2.70 -2.51
N ALA A 150 14.60 2.16 -1.64
CA ALA A 150 15.70 2.94 -1.07
C ALA A 150 16.75 3.33 -2.12
N VAL A 151 16.94 2.48 -3.13
CA VAL A 151 17.80 2.77 -4.29
C VAL A 151 17.14 3.81 -5.19
N GLY A 152 15.88 3.66 -5.52
CA GLY A 152 15.12 4.59 -6.37
C GLY A 152 15.05 6.00 -5.78
N LEU A 153 14.96 6.12 -4.46
CA LEU A 153 14.98 7.41 -3.74
C LEU A 153 16.41 7.94 -3.47
N GLY A 154 17.46 7.26 -3.95
CA GLY A 154 18.84 7.69 -3.76
C GLY A 154 19.39 7.50 -2.34
N ALA A 155 18.66 6.84 -1.44
CA ALA A 155 19.10 6.55 -0.07
C ALA A 155 20.17 5.44 -0.01
N LEU A 156 20.23 4.58 -1.04
CA LEU A 156 21.24 3.56 -1.22
C LEU A 156 21.79 3.62 -2.66
N ARG A 157 23.09 3.43 -2.81
CA ARG A 157 23.70 3.27 -4.14
C ARG A 157 23.32 1.93 -4.73
N ALA A 158 22.87 1.90 -5.99
CA ALA A 158 22.42 0.69 -6.69
C ALA A 158 23.50 -0.41 -6.76
N ASP A 159 24.74 0.00 -7.00
CA ASP A 159 25.96 -0.81 -7.10
C ASP A 159 26.66 -1.07 -5.75
N GLY A 160 26.15 -0.47 -4.67
CA GLY A 160 26.72 -0.56 -3.33
C GLY A 160 26.60 -1.95 -2.72
N ALA A 161 27.58 -2.34 -1.89
CA ALA A 161 27.59 -3.65 -1.22
C ALA A 161 26.34 -3.87 -0.35
N VAL A 162 25.83 -2.82 0.30
CA VAL A 162 24.62 -2.88 1.14
C VAL A 162 23.39 -3.20 0.29
N ALA A 163 23.22 -2.52 -0.85
CA ALA A 163 22.10 -2.77 -1.74
C ALA A 163 22.15 -4.19 -2.34
N ARG A 164 23.33 -4.65 -2.77
CA ARG A 164 23.51 -6.03 -3.28
C ARG A 164 23.20 -7.08 -2.22
N PHE A 165 23.68 -6.89 -0.99
CA PHE A 165 23.41 -7.78 0.12
C PHE A 165 21.93 -7.82 0.48
N ALA A 166 21.26 -6.65 0.54
CA ALA A 166 19.83 -6.56 0.82
C ALA A 166 18.98 -7.20 -0.30
N ARG A 167 19.35 -7.01 -1.59
CA ARG A 167 18.69 -7.68 -2.73
C ARG A 167 18.85 -9.20 -2.66
N TRP A 168 20.04 -9.70 -2.32
CA TRP A 168 20.28 -11.13 -2.17
C TRP A 168 19.38 -11.76 -1.10
N TRP A 169 19.20 -11.09 0.08
CA TRP A 169 18.28 -11.54 1.10
C TRP A 169 16.82 -11.46 0.64
N GLN A 170 16.45 -10.34 0.03
CA GLN A 170 15.10 -10.14 -0.50
C GLN A 170 14.74 -11.24 -1.51
N GLN A 171 15.64 -11.56 -2.43
CA GLN A 171 15.46 -12.64 -3.40
C GLN A 171 15.25 -13.98 -2.69
N ARG A 172 16.03 -14.29 -1.65
CA ARG A 172 15.86 -15.53 -0.88
C ARG A 172 14.51 -15.60 -0.18
N TRP A 173 14.03 -14.50 0.37
CA TRP A 173 12.72 -14.46 1.02
C TRP A 173 11.59 -14.60 0.01
N LEU A 174 11.66 -13.93 -1.12
CA LEU A 174 10.70 -14.06 -2.21
C LEU A 174 10.63 -15.50 -2.74
N HIS A 175 11.78 -16.11 -3.05
CA HIS A 175 11.83 -17.49 -3.50
C HIS A 175 11.51 -18.51 -2.39
N GLY A 176 11.68 -18.15 -1.15
CA GLY A 176 11.31 -18.95 0.02
C GLY A 176 9.81 -18.93 0.34
N ALA A 177 9.07 -17.88 -0.03
CA ALA A 177 7.64 -17.77 0.21
C ALA A 177 6.85 -18.83 -0.58
N ALA A 178 5.78 -19.37 -0.03
CA ALA A 178 4.85 -20.24 -0.76
C ALA A 178 4.04 -19.45 -1.79
N ARG A 179 3.68 -18.21 -1.44
CA ARG A 179 3.07 -17.20 -2.33
C ARG A 179 3.60 -15.83 -1.97
N VAL A 180 3.57 -14.94 -2.94
CA VAL A 180 3.86 -13.50 -2.77
C VAL A 180 2.65 -12.72 -3.21
N THR A 181 2.17 -11.77 -2.40
CA THR A 181 1.13 -10.84 -2.82
C THR A 181 1.74 -9.48 -3.11
N VAL A 182 1.23 -8.81 -4.15
CA VAL A 182 1.62 -7.47 -4.56
C VAL A 182 0.39 -6.62 -4.82
N LEU A 183 0.55 -5.30 -4.83
CA LEU A 183 -0.57 -4.36 -4.93
C LEU A 183 -1.02 -4.06 -6.36
N GLY A 184 -0.23 -4.46 -7.36
CA GLY A 184 -0.53 -4.18 -8.75
C GLY A 184 0.28 -5.01 -9.74
N ARG A 185 -0.13 -4.96 -11.00
CA ARG A 185 0.51 -5.70 -12.12
C ARG A 185 1.95 -5.25 -12.36
N CYS A 186 2.22 -3.94 -12.19
CA CYS A 186 3.56 -3.39 -12.36
C CYS A 186 4.52 -3.95 -11.31
N MET A 187 4.08 -4.11 -10.06
CA MET A 187 4.87 -4.76 -9.01
C MET A 187 5.11 -6.25 -9.31
N ARG A 188 4.09 -6.97 -9.81
CA ARG A 188 4.23 -8.35 -10.25
C ARG A 188 5.29 -8.45 -11.36
N ASN A 189 5.18 -7.62 -12.39
CA ASN A 189 6.12 -7.61 -13.51
C ASN A 189 7.55 -7.33 -13.05
N HIS A 190 7.72 -6.38 -12.11
CA HIS A 190 9.02 -6.09 -11.51
C HIS A 190 9.61 -7.31 -10.77
N LEU A 191 8.79 -8.05 -9.99
CA LEU A 191 9.27 -9.27 -9.32
C LEU A 191 9.64 -10.37 -10.30
N VAL A 192 8.91 -10.52 -11.40
CA VAL A 192 9.23 -11.49 -12.45
C VAL A 192 10.54 -11.13 -13.14
N THR A 193 10.70 -9.87 -13.58
CA THR A 193 11.86 -9.44 -14.39
C THR A 193 13.11 -9.24 -13.57
N SER A 194 13.02 -8.63 -12.38
CA SER A 194 14.18 -8.24 -11.57
C SER A 194 14.61 -9.30 -10.57
N TYR A 195 13.69 -10.15 -10.11
CA TYR A 195 13.95 -11.18 -9.11
C TYR A 195 13.81 -12.60 -9.64
N GLY A 196 13.36 -12.79 -10.89
CA GLY A 196 13.18 -14.11 -11.50
C GLY A 196 12.11 -14.97 -10.82
N LEU A 197 11.12 -14.32 -10.17
CA LEU A 197 10.04 -15.04 -9.50
C LEU A 197 9.01 -15.50 -10.52
N GLY A 198 8.63 -16.79 -10.47
CA GLY A 198 7.60 -17.33 -11.37
C GLY A 198 6.25 -16.63 -11.17
N GLU A 199 5.61 -16.21 -12.25
CA GLU A 199 4.34 -15.46 -12.23
C GLU A 199 3.24 -16.18 -11.44
N HIS A 200 3.16 -17.50 -11.56
CA HIS A 200 2.20 -18.36 -10.83
C HIS A 200 2.35 -18.33 -9.31
N ARG A 201 3.42 -17.76 -8.80
CA ARG A 201 3.69 -17.59 -7.35
C ARG A 201 3.30 -16.21 -6.83
N ILE A 202 2.87 -15.32 -7.73
CA ILE A 202 2.55 -13.93 -7.38
C ILE A 202 1.05 -13.71 -7.56
N GLU A 203 0.39 -13.24 -6.53
CA GLU A 203 -1.00 -12.83 -6.56
C GLU A 203 -1.09 -11.30 -6.45
N VAL A 204 -1.91 -10.70 -7.31
CA VAL A 204 -2.18 -9.26 -7.27
C VAL A 204 -3.41 -9.05 -6.40
N VAL A 205 -3.20 -8.51 -5.20
CA VAL A 205 -4.26 -8.14 -4.25
C VAL A 205 -4.16 -6.65 -4.01
N PRO A 206 -5.04 -5.83 -4.60
CA PRO A 206 -4.96 -4.39 -4.47
C PRO A 206 -5.25 -3.94 -3.04
N ASN A 207 -4.72 -2.78 -2.67
CA ASN A 207 -5.16 -2.08 -1.50
C ASN A 207 -6.66 -1.74 -1.64
N TRP A 208 -7.38 -1.68 -0.52
CA TRP A 208 -8.82 -1.43 -0.49
C TRP A 208 -9.15 -0.06 0.12
N THR A 209 -10.39 0.30 -0.01
CA THR A 209 -11.00 1.48 0.58
C THR A 209 -12.36 1.12 1.17
N ASP A 210 -12.76 1.85 2.18
CA ASP A 210 -14.12 1.79 2.70
C ASP A 210 -15.03 2.67 1.82
N VAL A 211 -15.66 2.02 0.85
CA VAL A 211 -16.57 2.70 -0.07
C VAL A 211 -17.85 3.18 0.61
N ASP A 212 -18.22 2.61 1.75
CA ASP A 212 -19.43 2.97 2.48
C ASP A 212 -19.16 4.15 3.42
N ALA A 213 -17.94 4.31 3.92
CA ALA A 213 -17.54 5.48 4.70
C ALA A 213 -17.23 6.70 3.80
N ILE A 214 -16.76 6.50 2.57
CA ILE A 214 -16.49 7.58 1.63
C ILE A 214 -17.66 7.68 0.65
N LEU A 215 -18.69 8.42 1.05
CA LEU A 215 -19.87 8.64 0.21
C LEU A 215 -19.66 9.84 -0.73
N PRO A 216 -20.01 9.70 -2.03
CA PRO A 216 -20.03 10.82 -2.95
C PRO A 216 -20.99 11.92 -2.48
N LYS A 217 -20.50 13.16 -2.45
CA LYS A 217 -21.31 14.37 -2.14
C LYS A 217 -20.99 15.45 -3.15
N PRO A 218 -21.93 16.29 -3.55
CA PRO A 218 -21.60 17.50 -4.32
C PRO A 218 -20.55 18.34 -3.58
N PRO A 219 -19.51 18.87 -4.25
CA PRO A 219 -18.47 19.66 -3.58
C PRO A 219 -19.01 20.83 -2.77
N GLN A 220 -20.11 21.46 -3.24
CA GLN A 220 -20.78 22.58 -2.59
C GLN A 220 -21.41 22.22 -1.25
N GLU A 221 -21.72 20.93 -1.03
CA GLU A 221 -22.28 20.41 0.23
C GLU A 221 -21.22 20.08 1.27
N SER A 222 -19.93 20.03 0.87
CA SER A 222 -18.84 19.76 1.81
C SER A 222 -18.76 20.86 2.88
N GLY A 223 -18.85 20.44 4.13
CA GLY A 223 -18.61 21.31 5.28
C GLY A 223 -17.15 21.78 5.33
N PHE A 224 -16.22 20.94 4.89
CA PHE A 224 -14.81 21.28 4.80
C PHE A 224 -14.58 22.44 3.83
N ARG A 225 -15.19 22.40 2.64
CA ARG A 225 -15.11 23.45 1.64
C ARG A 225 -15.62 24.80 2.19
N LYS A 226 -16.73 24.75 2.93
CA LYS A 226 -17.31 25.94 3.57
C LYS A 226 -16.40 26.51 4.66
N ARG A 227 -15.89 25.65 5.56
CA ARG A 227 -15.00 26.08 6.66
C ARG A 227 -13.70 26.73 6.17
N HIS A 228 -13.16 26.26 5.04
CA HIS A 228 -11.91 26.78 4.48
C HIS A 228 -12.11 27.83 3.37
N GLY A 229 -13.34 28.26 3.09
CA GLY A 229 -13.64 29.27 2.10
C GLY A 229 -13.24 28.89 0.67
N LEU A 230 -13.20 27.58 0.36
CA LEU A 230 -12.78 27.07 -0.95
C LEU A 230 -13.87 27.34 -1.99
N ARG A 231 -13.52 28.02 -3.07
CA ARG A 231 -14.43 28.43 -4.13
C ARG A 231 -13.91 27.97 -5.49
N GLY A 232 -14.78 27.97 -6.50
CA GLY A 232 -14.42 27.60 -7.87
C GLY A 232 -14.05 26.12 -8.00
N PHE A 233 -13.09 25.79 -8.85
CA PHE A 233 -12.63 24.43 -9.12
C PHE A 233 -11.47 24.06 -8.22
N VAL A 234 -11.65 23.05 -7.37
CA VAL A 234 -10.67 22.59 -6.37
C VAL A 234 -9.98 21.31 -6.81
N VAL A 235 -8.67 21.37 -7.02
CA VAL A 235 -7.80 20.21 -7.20
C VAL A 235 -7.20 19.84 -5.85
N LEU A 236 -7.52 18.66 -5.33
CA LEU A 236 -7.12 18.23 -3.99
C LEU A 236 -6.00 17.18 -4.03
N TYR A 237 -4.92 17.46 -3.33
CA TYR A 237 -3.97 16.47 -2.85
C TYR A 237 -4.17 16.25 -1.35
N ALA A 238 -4.35 14.99 -0.92
CA ALA A 238 -4.46 14.64 0.49
C ALA A 238 -3.49 13.51 0.85
N GLY A 239 -2.60 13.73 1.81
CA GLY A 239 -1.67 12.71 2.30
C GLY A 239 -0.26 13.20 2.60
N ASN A 240 0.72 12.29 2.58
CA ASN A 240 2.11 12.61 2.88
C ASN A 240 2.70 13.59 1.87
N ILE A 241 3.20 14.74 2.35
CA ILE A 241 3.93 15.75 1.55
C ILE A 241 5.42 15.41 1.61
N GLY A 242 5.83 14.40 0.84
CA GLY A 242 7.19 13.89 0.82
C GLY A 242 7.84 13.97 -0.56
N ASP A 243 9.15 13.71 -0.61
CA ASP A 243 9.94 13.79 -1.85
C ASP A 243 9.49 12.77 -2.92
N SER A 244 8.92 11.64 -2.49
CA SER A 244 8.40 10.62 -3.40
C SER A 244 7.13 11.03 -4.16
N GLN A 245 6.47 12.13 -3.76
CA GLN A 245 5.22 12.60 -4.34
C GLN A 245 5.38 13.69 -5.40
N ARG A 246 6.58 14.24 -5.62
CA ARG A 246 6.87 15.23 -6.67
C ARG A 246 5.83 16.36 -6.77
N LEU A 247 5.49 16.99 -5.63
CA LEU A 247 4.46 18.05 -5.60
C LEU A 247 4.89 19.34 -6.30
N GLU A 248 6.13 19.43 -6.74
CA GLU A 248 6.64 20.53 -7.58
C GLU A 248 5.89 20.65 -8.91
N ASP A 249 5.42 19.52 -9.46
CA ASP A 249 4.66 19.50 -10.72
C ASP A 249 3.33 20.25 -10.54
N ILE A 250 2.65 20.08 -9.38
CA ILE A 250 1.42 20.82 -9.07
C ILE A 250 1.67 22.31 -8.87
N LEU A 251 2.83 22.69 -8.26
CA LEU A 251 3.20 24.10 -8.13
C LEU A 251 3.51 24.76 -9.47
N GLY A 252 4.10 23.98 -10.41
CA GLY A 252 4.30 24.43 -11.77
C GLY A 252 2.99 24.71 -12.51
N ALA A 253 2.03 23.79 -12.43
CA ALA A 253 0.70 23.96 -13.01
C ALA A 253 -0.07 25.13 -12.36
N ALA A 254 0.03 25.27 -11.03
CA ALA A 254 -0.59 26.36 -10.30
C ALA A 254 -0.08 27.75 -10.77
N ALA A 255 1.23 27.86 -11.04
CA ALA A 255 1.83 29.08 -11.56
C ALA A 255 1.27 29.43 -12.96
N LEU A 256 1.08 28.43 -13.82
CA LEU A 256 0.54 28.64 -15.19
C LEU A 256 -0.94 29.05 -15.17
N LEU A 257 -1.71 28.51 -14.22
CA LEU A 257 -3.16 28.75 -14.15
C LEU A 257 -3.54 29.96 -13.27
N ARG A 258 -2.62 30.50 -12.50
CA ARG A 258 -2.88 31.56 -11.51
C ARG A 258 -3.66 32.76 -12.08
N ASP A 259 -3.30 33.22 -13.27
CA ASP A 259 -3.85 34.43 -13.86
C ASP A 259 -4.85 34.12 -14.98
N SER A 260 -4.70 32.99 -15.67
CA SER A 260 -5.60 32.56 -16.75
C SER A 260 -6.88 31.86 -16.25
N HIS A 261 -6.81 31.16 -15.11
CA HIS A 261 -7.92 30.42 -14.51
C HIS A 261 -8.04 30.73 -13.02
N PRO A 262 -8.38 31.97 -12.64
CA PRO A 262 -8.42 32.40 -11.23
C PRO A 262 -9.45 31.64 -10.38
N GLN A 263 -10.40 30.94 -11.00
CA GLN A 263 -11.35 30.06 -10.33
C GLN A 263 -10.75 28.71 -9.91
N VAL A 264 -9.54 28.33 -10.38
CA VAL A 264 -8.88 27.07 -10.05
C VAL A 264 -8.00 27.26 -8.81
N SER A 265 -8.21 26.41 -7.82
CA SER A 265 -7.37 26.36 -6.63
C SER A 265 -6.82 24.95 -6.38
N PHE A 266 -5.59 24.89 -5.85
CA PHE A 266 -4.90 23.66 -5.48
C PHE A 266 -4.84 23.57 -3.96
N VAL A 267 -5.42 22.53 -3.39
CA VAL A 267 -5.42 22.29 -1.94
C VAL A 267 -4.48 21.11 -1.64
N LEU A 268 -3.44 21.38 -0.86
CA LEU A 268 -2.48 20.36 -0.42
C LEU A 268 -2.66 20.14 1.07
N ALA A 269 -3.37 19.06 1.45
CA ALA A 269 -3.67 18.72 2.83
C ALA A 269 -2.76 17.57 3.29
N GLY A 270 -1.93 17.82 4.31
CA GLY A 270 -1.05 16.81 4.84
C GLY A 270 0.21 17.35 5.52
N ASP A 271 1.11 16.42 5.82
CA ASP A 271 2.41 16.68 6.42
C ASP A 271 3.47 15.76 5.80
N GLY A 272 4.75 16.07 5.99
CA GLY A 272 5.87 15.28 5.49
C GLY A 272 7.15 16.08 5.35
N ASN A 273 8.23 15.40 5.00
CA ASN A 273 9.58 15.98 4.95
C ASN A 273 9.78 17.06 3.88
N ALA A 274 8.91 17.17 2.90
CA ALA A 274 8.96 18.19 1.86
C ALA A 274 8.05 19.42 2.16
N ARG A 275 7.25 19.40 3.25
CA ARG A 275 6.24 20.41 3.51
C ARG A 275 6.81 21.84 3.58
N ASP A 276 7.89 22.03 4.34
CA ASP A 276 8.49 23.37 4.51
C ASP A 276 9.09 23.89 3.19
N ARG A 277 9.68 23.01 2.40
CA ARG A 277 10.20 23.31 1.07
C ARG A 277 9.07 23.71 0.11
N ILE A 278 7.96 22.98 0.11
CA ILE A 278 6.77 23.31 -0.69
C ILE A 278 6.18 24.65 -0.22
N ALA A 279 6.05 24.90 1.08
CA ALA A 279 5.55 26.17 1.63
C ALA A 279 6.43 27.35 1.20
N SER A 280 7.75 27.21 1.26
CA SER A 280 8.70 28.23 0.80
C SER A 280 8.55 28.51 -0.70
N GLN A 281 8.34 27.49 -1.52
CA GLN A 281 8.13 27.67 -2.96
C GLN A 281 6.79 28.35 -3.26
N VAL A 282 5.71 28.02 -2.54
CA VAL A 282 4.40 28.68 -2.68
C VAL A 282 4.52 30.18 -2.38
N ALA A 283 5.19 30.53 -1.26
CA ALA A 283 5.39 31.91 -0.87
C ALA A 283 6.32 32.65 -1.86
N GLY A 284 7.49 32.09 -2.19
CA GLY A 284 8.47 32.71 -3.08
C GLY A 284 7.99 32.93 -4.52
N ARG A 285 7.06 32.10 -5.01
CA ARG A 285 6.45 32.23 -6.35
C ARG A 285 5.10 32.95 -6.33
N ASN A 286 4.65 33.45 -5.18
CA ASN A 286 3.36 34.13 -4.97
C ASN A 286 2.17 33.33 -5.54
N LEU A 287 2.09 32.03 -5.22
CA LEU A 287 1.04 31.13 -5.70
C LEU A 287 -0.21 31.26 -4.81
N ARG A 288 -0.97 32.35 -5.00
CA ARG A 288 -2.22 32.65 -4.26
C ARG A 288 -3.35 31.66 -4.48
N ASN A 289 -3.25 30.82 -5.52
CA ASN A 289 -4.17 29.74 -5.85
C ASN A 289 -3.74 28.38 -5.26
N VAL A 290 -2.74 28.35 -4.37
CA VAL A 290 -2.32 27.14 -3.63
C VAL A 290 -2.60 27.34 -2.15
N VAL A 291 -3.34 26.38 -1.56
CA VAL A 291 -3.71 26.37 -0.13
C VAL A 291 -3.03 25.17 0.53
N LEU A 292 -2.17 25.42 1.53
CA LEU A 292 -1.52 24.38 2.32
C LEU A 292 -2.29 24.17 3.64
N LEU A 293 -2.76 22.97 3.88
CA LEU A 293 -3.50 22.60 5.09
C LEU A 293 -2.72 21.56 5.90
N ALA A 294 -2.92 21.57 7.21
CA ALA A 294 -2.46 20.53 8.10
C ALA A 294 -3.15 19.19 7.80
N PRO A 295 -2.62 18.05 8.25
CA PRO A 295 -3.33 16.77 8.22
C PRO A 295 -4.69 16.92 8.90
N VAL A 296 -5.71 16.34 8.29
CA VAL A 296 -7.06 16.31 8.88
C VAL A 296 -7.26 15.04 9.72
N PRO A 297 -8.06 15.10 10.79
CA PRO A 297 -8.46 13.92 11.54
C PRO A 297 -9.15 12.88 10.63
N PRO A 298 -9.02 11.57 10.91
CA PRO A 298 -9.63 10.52 10.09
C PRO A 298 -11.12 10.70 9.83
N GLN A 299 -11.89 11.18 10.83
CA GLN A 299 -13.33 11.43 10.71
C GLN A 299 -13.68 12.56 9.73
N ASP A 300 -12.77 13.51 9.50
CA ASP A 300 -12.97 14.63 8.56
C ASP A 300 -12.48 14.30 7.14
N TYR A 301 -11.78 13.18 6.98
CA TYR A 301 -11.17 12.81 5.71
C TYR A 301 -12.19 12.60 4.57
N PRO A 302 -13.36 11.95 4.78
CA PRO A 302 -14.40 11.87 3.74
C PRO A 302 -14.91 13.23 3.29
N ASP A 303 -15.09 14.19 4.23
CA ASP A 303 -15.56 15.54 3.93
C ASP A 303 -14.50 16.38 3.21
N LEU A 304 -13.21 16.16 3.52
CA LEU A 304 -12.07 16.71 2.77
C LEU A 304 -12.09 16.21 1.32
N LEU A 305 -12.26 14.90 1.09
CA LEU A 305 -12.33 14.33 -0.26
C LEU A 305 -13.54 14.86 -1.03
N ALA A 306 -14.67 15.03 -0.36
CA ALA A 306 -15.88 15.60 -0.96
C ALA A 306 -15.71 17.08 -1.37
N ALA A 307 -14.78 17.82 -0.75
CA ALA A 307 -14.50 19.23 -1.08
C ALA A 307 -13.88 19.42 -2.46
N ALA A 308 -13.33 18.39 -3.07
CA ALA A 308 -12.64 18.43 -4.35
C ALA A 308 -13.59 18.38 -5.54
N ASP A 309 -13.22 19.04 -6.62
CA ASP A 309 -13.79 18.85 -7.98
C ASP A 309 -12.94 17.83 -8.76
N ALA A 310 -11.62 17.77 -8.50
CA ALA A 310 -10.72 16.74 -9.01
C ALA A 310 -9.73 16.32 -7.91
N SER A 311 -9.42 15.03 -7.85
CA SER A 311 -8.41 14.47 -6.96
C SER A 311 -7.05 14.39 -7.65
N PHE A 312 -5.97 14.66 -6.91
CA PHE A 312 -4.60 14.58 -7.42
C PHE A 312 -3.81 13.49 -6.71
N VAL A 313 -3.09 12.71 -7.49
CA VAL A 313 -2.11 11.74 -6.99
C VAL A 313 -0.85 11.77 -7.83
N SER A 314 0.29 11.62 -7.20
CA SER A 314 1.56 11.51 -7.91
C SER A 314 2.48 10.52 -7.22
N LEU A 315 3.39 9.97 -8.01
CA LEU A 315 4.44 9.06 -7.56
C LEU A 315 5.69 9.31 -8.40
N SER A 316 6.84 9.38 -7.74
CA SER A 316 8.13 9.50 -8.44
C SER A 316 8.32 8.33 -9.42
N PRO A 317 8.78 8.59 -10.66
CA PRO A 317 9.09 7.53 -11.63
C PRO A 317 10.04 6.45 -11.08
N ALA A 318 10.93 6.85 -10.16
CA ALA A 318 11.85 5.92 -9.51
C ALA A 318 11.17 4.87 -8.62
N LEU A 319 9.89 5.03 -8.33
CA LEU A 319 9.09 4.12 -7.52
C LEU A 319 8.07 3.32 -8.34
N ASP A 320 8.08 3.48 -9.66
CA ASP A 320 7.19 2.71 -10.54
C ASP A 320 7.49 1.20 -10.43
N GLY A 321 6.44 0.40 -10.30
CA GLY A 321 6.57 -1.03 -10.05
C GLY A 321 7.11 -1.42 -8.67
N LEU A 322 7.37 -0.48 -7.76
CA LEU A 322 7.91 -0.75 -6.42
C LEU A 322 6.90 -0.54 -5.29
N ALA A 323 5.91 0.32 -5.50
CA ALA A 323 4.84 0.64 -4.56
C ALA A 323 3.59 1.15 -5.30
N VAL A 324 2.43 1.06 -4.66
CA VAL A 324 1.19 1.67 -5.12
C VAL A 324 0.66 2.57 -4.01
N PRO A 325 0.34 3.86 -4.30
CA PRO A 325 -0.20 4.77 -3.30
C PRO A 325 -1.49 4.25 -2.67
N SER A 326 -1.49 3.98 -1.38
CA SER A 326 -2.64 3.41 -0.64
C SER A 326 -3.90 4.29 -0.69
N LYS A 327 -3.73 5.61 -0.85
CA LYS A 327 -4.84 6.57 -0.97
C LYS A 327 -5.63 6.48 -2.28
N PHE A 328 -5.10 5.80 -3.31
CA PHE A 328 -5.70 5.78 -4.64
C PHE A 328 -7.16 5.27 -4.61
N GLY A 329 -7.44 4.19 -3.89
CA GLY A 329 -8.79 3.69 -3.70
C GLY A 329 -9.75 4.74 -3.09
N ASN A 330 -9.28 5.49 -2.09
CA ASN A 330 -10.07 6.54 -1.45
C ASN A 330 -10.42 7.69 -2.43
N LEU A 331 -9.47 8.07 -3.31
CA LEU A 331 -9.71 9.09 -4.33
C LEU A 331 -10.78 8.64 -5.32
N LEU A 332 -10.73 7.38 -5.75
CA LEU A 332 -11.75 6.78 -6.61
C LEU A 332 -13.11 6.71 -5.92
N ALA A 333 -13.15 6.33 -4.63
CA ALA A 333 -14.38 6.21 -3.84
C ALA A 333 -15.11 7.55 -3.68
N ALA A 334 -14.38 8.67 -3.65
CA ALA A 334 -14.96 10.01 -3.57
C ALA A 334 -15.72 10.45 -4.82
N ALA A 335 -15.73 9.62 -5.88
CA ALA A 335 -16.40 9.92 -7.16
C ALA A 335 -15.91 11.23 -7.80
N ARG A 336 -14.60 11.46 -7.81
CA ARG A 336 -13.95 12.59 -8.48
C ARG A 336 -13.05 12.09 -9.59
N PRO A 337 -12.91 12.83 -10.70
CA PRO A 337 -11.87 12.55 -11.68
C PRO A 337 -10.50 12.56 -10.98
N VAL A 338 -9.65 11.58 -11.30
CA VAL A 338 -8.31 11.50 -10.72
C VAL A 338 -7.28 12.00 -11.73
N ILE A 339 -6.53 13.02 -11.35
CA ILE A 339 -5.37 13.48 -12.09
C ILE A 339 -4.14 12.77 -11.50
N ALA A 340 -3.52 11.89 -12.26
CA ALA A 340 -2.35 11.13 -11.81
C ALA A 340 -1.09 11.57 -12.56
N VAL A 341 -0.13 12.12 -11.81
CA VAL A 341 1.21 12.43 -12.33
C VAL A 341 2.12 11.23 -12.08
N VAL A 342 2.15 10.33 -13.05
CA VAL A 342 2.82 9.03 -12.99
C VAL A 342 3.31 8.61 -14.37
N PRO A 343 4.30 7.67 -14.48
CA PRO A 343 4.68 7.09 -15.77
C PRO A 343 3.50 6.42 -16.49
N ASP A 344 3.52 6.42 -17.81
CA ASP A 344 2.45 5.88 -18.66
C ASP A 344 2.17 4.39 -18.39
N ALA A 345 3.21 3.62 -18.09
CA ALA A 345 3.11 2.19 -17.80
C ALA A 345 2.84 1.86 -16.33
N SER A 346 2.55 2.86 -15.48
CA SER A 346 2.30 2.65 -14.05
C SER A 346 0.94 1.98 -13.78
N GLU A 347 0.81 1.34 -12.61
CA GLU A 347 -0.47 0.73 -12.20
C GLU A 347 -1.63 1.74 -12.17
N LEU A 348 -1.36 2.98 -11.71
CA LEU A 348 -2.38 4.02 -11.66
C LEU A 348 -2.82 4.43 -13.06
N SER A 349 -1.88 4.57 -14.00
CA SER A 349 -2.17 4.88 -15.40
C SER A 349 -3.07 3.81 -16.03
N HIS A 350 -2.73 2.54 -15.82
CA HIS A 350 -3.55 1.42 -16.29
C HIS A 350 -4.98 1.47 -15.74
N VAL A 351 -5.15 1.66 -14.43
CA VAL A 351 -6.48 1.71 -13.82
C VAL A 351 -7.27 2.92 -14.33
N ILE A 352 -6.64 4.09 -14.45
CA ILE A 352 -7.29 5.33 -14.94
C ILE A 352 -7.76 5.16 -16.38
N SER A 353 -6.93 4.57 -17.24
CA SER A 353 -7.26 4.33 -18.64
C SER A 353 -8.38 3.29 -18.79
N GLU A 354 -8.26 2.14 -18.11
CA GLU A 354 -9.25 1.05 -18.18
C GLU A 354 -10.62 1.47 -17.64
N ALA A 355 -10.64 2.28 -16.58
CA ALA A 355 -11.88 2.74 -15.96
C ALA A 355 -12.38 4.07 -16.54
N GLU A 356 -11.62 4.75 -17.38
CA GLU A 356 -11.92 6.10 -17.90
C GLU A 356 -12.28 7.08 -16.76
N CYS A 357 -11.53 7.01 -15.64
CA CYS A 357 -11.88 7.69 -14.40
C CYS A 357 -11.00 8.90 -14.07
N GLY A 358 -10.20 9.37 -15.05
CA GLY A 358 -9.30 10.49 -14.82
C GLY A 358 -8.37 10.76 -15.99
N VAL A 359 -7.28 11.46 -15.69
CA VAL A 359 -6.25 11.85 -16.65
C VAL A 359 -4.88 11.48 -16.11
N GLN A 360 -4.09 10.77 -16.89
CA GLN A 360 -2.67 10.57 -16.63
C GLN A 360 -1.87 11.73 -17.20
N VAL A 361 -0.86 12.18 -16.47
CA VAL A 361 0.09 13.24 -16.87
C VAL A 361 1.50 12.73 -16.63
N THR A 362 2.41 12.99 -17.55
CA THR A 362 3.82 12.61 -17.44
C THR A 362 4.50 13.41 -16.32
N PRO A 363 5.25 12.78 -15.40
CA PRO A 363 6.01 13.49 -14.37
C PRO A 363 7.03 14.47 -14.95
N GLY A 364 7.04 15.69 -14.42
CA GLY A 364 7.89 16.78 -14.89
C GLY A 364 7.28 17.65 -15.97
N GLU A 365 6.02 17.42 -16.34
CA GLU A 365 5.29 18.18 -17.39
C GLU A 365 4.18 19.06 -16.80
N PRO A 366 4.51 20.17 -16.11
CA PRO A 366 3.51 21.04 -15.49
C PRO A 366 2.55 21.69 -16.50
N GLN A 367 2.96 21.83 -17.77
CA GLN A 367 2.11 22.34 -18.85
C GLN A 367 0.98 21.35 -19.18
N GLN A 368 1.30 20.05 -19.26
CA GLN A 368 0.30 19.01 -19.46
C GLN A 368 -0.67 18.95 -18.26
N LEU A 369 -0.14 19.09 -17.03
CA LEU A 369 -0.96 19.13 -15.83
C LEU A 369 -1.89 20.36 -15.83
N ALA A 370 -1.38 21.53 -16.16
CA ALA A 370 -2.18 22.75 -16.26
C ALA A 370 -3.30 22.60 -17.31
N PHE A 371 -2.98 22.05 -18.49
CA PHE A 371 -3.97 21.78 -19.53
C PHE A 371 -5.06 20.80 -19.08
N ALA A 372 -4.67 19.69 -18.42
CA ALA A 372 -5.61 18.72 -17.89
C ALA A 372 -6.56 19.33 -16.83
N VAL A 373 -6.03 20.17 -15.93
CA VAL A 373 -6.82 20.87 -14.92
C VAL A 373 -7.78 21.87 -15.56
N ALA A 374 -7.31 22.70 -16.49
CA ALA A 374 -8.15 23.69 -17.21
C ALA A 374 -9.30 22.99 -17.94
N ARG A 375 -9.01 21.93 -18.68
CA ARG A 375 -10.02 21.13 -19.40
C ARG A 375 -11.09 20.54 -18.46
N LEU A 376 -10.70 20.05 -17.28
CA LEU A 376 -11.65 19.55 -16.29
C LEU A 376 -12.48 20.70 -15.69
N ALA A 377 -11.86 21.86 -15.44
CA ALA A 377 -12.54 23.01 -14.85
C ALA A 377 -13.61 23.61 -15.82
N GLU A 378 -13.43 23.46 -17.12
CA GLU A 378 -14.33 23.96 -18.16
C GLU A 378 -15.41 22.95 -18.58
N ALA A 379 -15.23 21.65 -18.26
CA ALA A 379 -16.07 20.56 -18.74
C ALA A 379 -16.74 19.78 -17.59
N GLU A 380 -17.76 20.38 -16.96
CA GLU A 380 -18.48 19.77 -15.84
C GLU A 380 -19.02 18.37 -16.16
N GLY A 381 -19.60 18.17 -17.33
CA GLY A 381 -20.09 16.86 -17.76
C GLY A 381 -18.99 15.78 -17.89
N LEU A 382 -17.74 16.19 -18.18
CA LEU A 382 -16.59 15.29 -18.20
C LEU A 382 -16.23 14.86 -16.77
N CYS A 383 -16.19 15.81 -15.83
CA CYS A 383 -15.93 15.53 -14.42
C CYS A 383 -16.96 14.56 -13.84
N HIS A 384 -18.25 14.76 -14.12
CA HIS A 384 -19.30 13.84 -13.67
C HIS A 384 -19.14 12.43 -14.23
N ARG A 385 -18.86 12.25 -15.51
CA ARG A 385 -18.63 10.93 -16.11
C ARG A 385 -17.42 10.24 -15.49
N MET A 386 -16.28 10.93 -15.43
CA MET A 386 -15.06 10.37 -14.85
C MET A 386 -15.23 10.05 -13.36
N GLY A 387 -15.93 10.91 -12.61
CA GLY A 387 -16.24 10.67 -11.21
C GLY A 387 -17.12 9.45 -10.98
N ALA A 388 -18.18 9.27 -11.77
CA ALA A 388 -19.02 8.08 -11.74
C ALA A 388 -18.24 6.80 -12.07
N ASN A 389 -17.34 6.88 -13.05
CA ASN A 389 -16.45 5.79 -13.43
C ASN A 389 -15.46 5.46 -12.29
N ALA A 390 -14.88 6.47 -11.63
CA ALA A 390 -14.00 6.31 -10.48
C ALA A 390 -14.72 5.55 -9.35
N ARG A 391 -15.96 5.95 -9.02
CA ARG A 391 -16.77 5.28 -8.02
C ARG A 391 -17.04 3.82 -8.35
N ARG A 392 -17.39 3.52 -9.61
CA ARG A 392 -17.59 2.13 -10.06
C ARG A 392 -16.31 1.30 -9.94
N ALA A 393 -15.16 1.87 -10.33
CA ALA A 393 -13.87 1.20 -10.17
C ALA A 393 -13.55 0.93 -8.70
N ALA A 394 -13.78 1.89 -7.79
CA ALA A 394 -13.60 1.69 -6.37
C ALA A 394 -14.48 0.54 -5.83
N ALA A 395 -15.77 0.57 -6.14
CA ALA A 395 -16.75 -0.41 -5.66
C ALA A 395 -16.53 -1.83 -6.24
N SER A 396 -15.90 -1.97 -7.41
CA SER A 396 -15.69 -3.27 -8.04
C SER A 396 -14.30 -3.87 -7.80
N ARG A 397 -13.26 -3.02 -7.61
CA ARG A 397 -11.87 -3.49 -7.60
C ARG A 397 -11.12 -3.23 -6.28
N PHE A 398 -11.59 -2.25 -5.48
CA PHE A 398 -10.85 -1.76 -4.32
C PHE A 398 -11.66 -1.87 -3.03
N THR A 399 -12.38 -2.98 -2.83
CA THR A 399 -13.18 -3.20 -1.63
C THR A 399 -12.44 -4.08 -0.63
N LEU A 400 -12.62 -3.82 0.67
CA LEU A 400 -12.08 -4.68 1.73
C LEU A 400 -12.55 -6.13 1.56
N ARG A 401 -13.84 -6.35 1.31
CA ARG A 401 -14.39 -7.70 1.10
C ARG A 401 -13.67 -8.42 -0.03
N GLY A 402 -13.55 -7.78 -1.21
CA GLY A 402 -12.92 -8.42 -2.38
C GLY A 402 -11.47 -8.79 -2.14
N SER A 403 -10.69 -7.92 -1.48
CA SER A 403 -9.29 -8.21 -1.14
C SER A 403 -9.19 -9.26 -0.01
N ALA A 404 -10.04 -9.18 1.01
CA ALA A 404 -10.07 -10.15 2.10
C ALA A 404 -10.46 -11.56 1.63
N ASP A 405 -11.41 -11.68 0.69
CA ASP A 405 -11.79 -12.96 0.09
C ASP A 405 -10.59 -13.58 -0.68
N GLN A 406 -9.79 -12.77 -1.38
CA GLN A 406 -8.56 -13.24 -2.04
C GLN A 406 -7.54 -13.72 -0.99
N TYR A 407 -7.33 -12.98 0.09
CA TYR A 407 -6.47 -13.44 1.21
C TYR A 407 -6.99 -14.71 1.86
N TYR A 408 -8.28 -14.85 2.06
CA TYR A 408 -8.87 -16.08 2.60
C TYR A 408 -8.63 -17.27 1.69
N GLN A 409 -8.82 -17.13 0.37
CA GLN A 409 -8.52 -18.16 -0.61
C GLN A 409 -7.04 -18.53 -0.61
N LEU A 410 -6.15 -17.54 -0.59
CA LEU A 410 -4.72 -17.76 -0.47
C LEU A 410 -4.37 -18.55 0.80
N ILE A 411 -4.88 -18.14 1.96
CA ILE A 411 -4.64 -18.81 3.25
C ILE A 411 -5.10 -20.26 3.18
N THR A 412 -6.33 -20.51 2.74
CA THR A 412 -6.89 -21.86 2.71
C THR A 412 -6.21 -22.76 1.69
N SER A 413 -5.74 -22.22 0.57
CA SER A 413 -5.00 -22.97 -0.44
C SER A 413 -3.62 -23.42 0.09
N LEU A 414 -2.91 -22.55 0.82
CA LEU A 414 -1.58 -22.83 1.33
C LEU A 414 -1.57 -23.70 2.59
N ALA A 415 -2.55 -23.52 3.48
CA ALA A 415 -2.64 -24.29 4.71
C ALA A 415 -3.08 -25.76 4.50
N ARG A 416 -3.73 -26.07 3.40
CA ARG A 416 -4.22 -27.43 3.05
C ARG A 416 -3.20 -28.28 2.28
N VAL A 417 -2.09 -27.71 1.82
CA VAL A 417 -1.04 -28.46 1.12
C VAL A 417 -0.17 -29.16 2.15
N PRO A 418 -0.10 -30.53 2.20
CA PRO A 418 0.82 -31.22 3.09
C PRO A 418 2.26 -30.76 2.85
N ALA A 419 2.99 -30.47 3.92
CA ALA A 419 4.40 -30.11 3.85
C ALA A 419 5.20 -31.24 3.20
N GLY A 420 5.46 -31.16 1.90
CA GLY A 420 6.18 -32.20 1.13
C GLY A 420 5.86 -32.27 -0.36
N ALA A 421 4.83 -31.57 -0.85
CA ALA A 421 4.42 -31.62 -2.27
C ALA A 421 5.19 -30.66 -3.21
N GLU A 422 6.02 -29.77 -2.69
CA GLU A 422 6.70 -28.71 -3.50
C GLU A 422 7.92 -29.20 -4.30
N GLY A 423 8.18 -30.52 -4.39
CA GLY A 423 9.41 -31.06 -5.01
C GLY A 423 9.25 -31.84 -6.32
N ARG A 424 8.06 -31.99 -6.91
CA ARG A 424 7.85 -32.95 -8.02
C ARG A 424 7.33 -32.43 -9.35
N SER A 425 7.24 -31.13 -9.58
CA SER A 425 6.84 -30.60 -10.89
C SER A 425 8.00 -29.89 -11.58
N GLY A 426 8.93 -30.63 -12.19
CA GLY A 426 10.07 -30.04 -12.89
C GLY A 426 10.99 -31.01 -13.62
N ARG A 427 10.49 -32.13 -14.12
CA ARG A 427 11.19 -32.86 -15.19
C ARG A 427 10.32 -32.87 -16.46
N PRO A 428 10.80 -32.30 -17.56
CA PRO A 428 10.14 -32.48 -18.86
C PRO A 428 10.22 -33.95 -19.22
N PRO A 429 9.17 -34.53 -19.89
CA PRO A 429 9.21 -35.92 -20.33
C PRO A 429 10.35 -36.09 -21.31
N SER A 430 11.25 -37.06 -21.05
CA SER A 430 12.29 -37.50 -21.95
C SER A 430 11.62 -38.04 -23.24
N ARG A 431 11.87 -37.36 -24.36
CA ARG A 431 11.50 -37.87 -25.68
C ARG A 431 12.30 -39.15 -25.92
N HIS A 432 11.65 -40.29 -25.87
CA HIS A 432 12.16 -41.51 -26.49
C HIS A 432 12.20 -41.30 -28.01
N VAL A 433 13.42 -41.17 -28.52
CA VAL A 433 13.69 -41.34 -29.95
C VAL A 433 13.82 -42.84 -30.18
N SER A 434 12.88 -43.43 -30.84
CA SER A 434 13.01 -44.81 -31.37
C SER A 434 13.89 -44.76 -32.61
N PRO A 435 14.87 -45.67 -32.79
CA PRO A 435 15.63 -45.75 -34.02
C PRO A 435 14.79 -46.46 -35.08
N GLY A 436 14.42 -45.74 -36.12
CA GLY A 436 13.85 -46.27 -37.34
C GLY A 436 14.88 -47.04 -38.11
N THR A 437 14.59 -48.30 -38.37
CA THR A 437 15.28 -49.21 -39.32
C THR A 437 14.85 -48.92 -40.75
N GLN A 438 15.85 -48.87 -41.64
CA GLN A 438 15.88 -48.87 -43.10
C GLN A 438 15.41 -47.63 -43.82
#